data_2f984acaa6f7f4f7ec4f5815ee865846
#
_entry.id   2f984acaa6f7f4f7ec4f5815ee865846
#
_cell.length_a   1.000
_cell.length_b   1.000
_cell.length_c   1.000
_cell.angle_alpha   90.00
_cell.angle_beta   90.00
_cell.angle_gamma   90.00
#
_symmetry.space_group_name_H-M   'P 1'
#
loop_
_entity.id
_entity.type
_entity.pdbx_description
1 polymer ?
#
loop_
_entity_poly.entity_id
_entity_poly.type
_entity_poly.pdbx_seq_one_letter_code
_entity_poly.pdbx_strand_id
1 'polypeptide(L)'
;MKTTIQNGKVYNEQGEVAVLYSPDYGAGWSTWNGGKGVFTPEIVQLVLDEAPTAAIMSKAREILGEDFYLCGARNLKIEWLKPGTQFYIDEYDGYESVNYSPTDILTA
;
A
#
# COMPACT_ATOMS: atom_id res chain seq x y z
N MET A 1 6.07 -15.32 7.80
CA MET A 1 4.63 -15.01 7.90
C MET A 1 3.90 -15.69 6.76
N LYS A 2 2.86 -16.43 7.10
CA LYS A 2 1.99 -17.01 6.07
C LYS A 2 0.94 -16.00 5.64
N THR A 3 0.79 -15.85 4.34
CA THR A 3 -0.21 -14.95 3.76
C THR A 3 -1.02 -15.68 2.70
N THR A 4 -2.24 -15.19 2.48
CA THR A 4 -3.07 -15.65 1.37
C THR A 4 -3.49 -14.43 0.55
N ILE A 5 -3.78 -14.65 -0.73
CA ILE A 5 -4.22 -13.59 -1.64
C ILE A 5 -5.65 -13.92 -2.08
N GLN A 6 -6.55 -12.95 -1.93
CA GLN A 6 -7.95 -13.11 -2.32
C GLN A 6 -8.51 -11.75 -2.73
N ASN A 7 -9.15 -11.69 -3.88
CA ASN A 7 -9.77 -10.47 -4.41
C ASN A 7 -8.80 -9.27 -4.48
N GLY A 8 -7.55 -9.53 -4.86
CA GLY A 8 -6.54 -8.48 -5.00
C GLY A 8 -6.02 -7.91 -3.69
N LYS A 9 -6.22 -8.63 -2.58
CA LYS A 9 -5.76 -8.24 -1.24
C LYS A 9 -4.96 -9.36 -0.62
N VAL A 10 -4.02 -9.01 0.25
CA VAL A 10 -3.20 -9.97 0.99
C VAL A 10 -3.73 -10.06 2.42
N TYR A 11 -3.93 -11.29 2.91
CA TYR A 11 -4.42 -11.56 4.25
C TYR A 11 -3.32 -12.27 5.06
N ASN A 12 -3.16 -11.89 6.33
CA ASN A 12 -2.26 -12.58 7.25
C ASN A 12 -2.99 -13.76 7.92
N GLU A 13 -2.31 -14.44 8.86
CA GLU A 13 -2.86 -15.60 9.55
C GLU A 13 -4.06 -15.26 10.43
N GLN A 14 -4.19 -14.01 10.87
CA GLN A 14 -5.32 -13.52 11.64
C GLN A 14 -6.46 -13.04 10.75
N GLY A 15 -6.33 -13.16 9.43
CA GLY A 15 -7.34 -12.72 8.49
C GLY A 15 -7.37 -11.22 8.27
N GLU A 16 -6.36 -10.49 8.70
CA GLU A 16 -6.27 -9.05 8.49
C GLU A 16 -5.72 -8.73 7.10
N VAL A 17 -6.16 -7.61 6.55
CA VAL A 17 -5.84 -7.16 5.20
C VAL A 17 -4.64 -6.21 5.22
N ALA A 18 -3.68 -6.44 4.32
CA ALA A 18 -2.52 -5.56 4.17
C ALA A 18 -2.89 -4.29 3.40
N VAL A 19 -2.56 -3.15 3.97
CA VAL A 19 -2.73 -1.83 3.35
C VAL A 19 -1.36 -1.17 3.26
N LEU A 20 -1.01 -0.71 2.06
CA LEU A 20 0.29 -0.08 1.80
C LEU A 20 0.20 1.44 1.98
N TYR A 21 1.17 2.02 2.65
CA TYR A 21 1.29 3.46 2.79
C TYR A 21 2.76 3.85 2.94
N SER A 22 3.08 5.10 2.65
CA SER A 22 4.45 5.58 2.68
C SER A 22 4.58 6.78 3.61
N PRO A 23 5.06 6.59 4.86
CA PRO A 23 5.22 7.68 5.82
C PRO A 23 6.54 8.42 5.59
N ASP A 24 6.62 9.17 4.51
CA ASP A 24 7.81 9.93 4.15
C ASP A 24 7.40 11.12 3.27
N TYR A 25 7.97 12.28 3.53
CA TYR A 25 7.65 13.48 2.75
C TYR A 25 8.08 13.29 1.30
N GLY A 26 7.23 13.73 0.38
CA GLY A 26 7.47 13.58 -1.04
C GLY A 26 7.22 12.18 -1.59
N ALA A 27 6.71 11.26 -0.76
CA ALA A 27 6.52 9.87 -1.14
C ALA A 27 5.21 9.62 -1.90
N GLY A 28 4.07 9.85 -1.28
CA GLY A 28 2.76 9.78 -1.92
C GLY A 28 2.49 8.49 -2.68
N TRP A 29 2.60 7.32 -2.03
CA TRP A 29 2.51 6.03 -2.72
C TRP A 29 1.21 5.86 -3.50
N SER A 30 0.05 5.87 -2.84
CA SER A 30 -1.23 5.78 -3.53
C SER A 30 -1.88 7.15 -3.73
N THR A 31 -1.69 8.07 -2.78
CA THR A 31 -2.35 9.37 -2.80
C THR A 31 -1.92 10.24 -3.97
N TRP A 32 -0.68 10.12 -4.42
CA TRP A 32 -0.18 10.84 -5.58
C TRP A 32 -0.33 10.04 -6.88
N ASN A 33 -1.01 8.90 -6.81
CA ASN A 33 -1.23 8.00 -7.95
C ASN A 33 -2.71 7.70 -8.18
N GLY A 34 -3.59 8.60 -7.77
CA GLY A 34 -5.03 8.46 -7.99
C GLY A 34 -5.66 7.32 -7.21
N GLY A 35 -5.07 6.92 -6.08
CA GLY A 35 -5.55 5.83 -5.26
C GLY A 35 -5.03 4.45 -5.64
N LYS A 36 -4.22 4.35 -6.67
CA LYS A 36 -3.66 3.05 -7.10
C LYS A 36 -2.61 2.56 -6.10
N GLY A 37 -2.52 1.26 -5.95
CA GLY A 37 -1.42 0.61 -5.25
C GLY A 37 -1.67 0.35 -3.77
N VAL A 38 -2.86 0.65 -3.24
CA VAL A 38 -3.14 0.49 -1.81
C VAL A 38 -3.03 -0.97 -1.37
N PHE A 39 -3.53 -1.91 -2.17
CA PHE A 39 -3.62 -3.33 -1.79
C PHE A 39 -2.69 -4.25 -2.58
N THR A 40 -1.98 -3.80 -3.55
CA THR A 40 -1.29 -4.58 -4.58
C THR A 40 -0.51 -5.76 -3.98
N PRO A 41 -0.94 -7.01 -4.22
CA PRO A 41 -0.34 -8.18 -3.55
C PRO A 41 1.14 -8.37 -3.87
N GLU A 42 1.55 -8.15 -5.11
CA GLU A 42 2.95 -8.31 -5.50
C GLU A 42 3.86 -7.34 -4.74
N ILE A 43 3.38 -6.13 -4.50
CA ILE A 43 4.15 -5.12 -3.76
C ILE A 43 4.15 -5.46 -2.26
N VAL A 44 3.00 -5.89 -1.71
CA VAL A 44 2.93 -6.34 -0.32
C VAL A 44 3.97 -7.45 -0.08
N GLN A 45 4.05 -8.43 -0.98
CA GLN A 45 5.00 -9.53 -0.82
C GLN A 45 6.45 -9.04 -0.81
N LEU A 46 6.79 -8.11 -1.70
CA LEU A 46 8.14 -7.54 -1.72
C LEU A 46 8.47 -6.80 -0.44
N VAL A 47 7.51 -6.05 0.13
CA VAL A 47 7.70 -5.36 1.40
C VAL A 47 7.91 -6.36 2.53
N LEU A 48 7.10 -7.43 2.58
CA LEU A 48 7.25 -8.50 3.58
C LEU A 48 8.60 -9.21 3.48
N ASP A 49 9.11 -9.38 2.26
CA ASP A 49 10.40 -10.03 2.00
C ASP A 49 11.58 -9.08 2.20
N GLU A 50 11.32 -7.86 2.62
CA GLU A 50 12.35 -6.82 2.81
C GLU A 50 13.17 -6.60 1.53
N ALA A 51 12.50 -6.65 0.38
CA ALA A 51 13.13 -6.46 -0.92
C ALA A 51 13.71 -5.05 -1.04
N PRO A 52 14.80 -4.86 -1.81
CA PRO A 52 15.35 -3.53 -1.99
C PRO A 52 14.39 -2.62 -2.75
N THR A 53 14.50 -1.32 -2.50
CA THR A 53 13.64 -0.31 -3.12
C THR A 53 13.59 -0.45 -4.65
N ALA A 54 14.72 -0.75 -5.28
CA ALA A 54 14.78 -0.91 -6.73
C ALA A 54 13.87 -2.04 -7.23
N ALA A 55 13.76 -3.14 -6.47
CA ALA A 55 12.88 -4.25 -6.82
C ALA A 55 11.40 -3.83 -6.73
N ILE A 56 11.05 -3.06 -5.70
CA ILE A 56 9.68 -2.55 -5.52
C ILE A 56 9.35 -1.59 -6.66
N MET A 57 10.25 -0.68 -7.01
CA MET A 57 10.05 0.27 -8.11
C MET A 57 9.85 -0.45 -9.45
N SER A 58 10.68 -1.46 -9.72
CA SER A 58 10.59 -2.23 -10.95
C SER A 58 9.25 -2.96 -11.07
N LYS A 59 8.82 -3.61 -9.99
CA LYS A 59 7.54 -4.33 -9.98
C LYS A 59 6.36 -3.36 -10.10
N ALA A 60 6.42 -2.22 -9.41
CA ALA A 60 5.35 -1.23 -9.49
C ALA A 60 5.21 -0.69 -10.91
N ARG A 61 6.31 -0.40 -11.57
CA ARG A 61 6.28 0.07 -12.97
C ARG A 61 5.67 -0.99 -13.89
N GLU A 62 5.99 -2.26 -13.64
CA GLU A 62 5.48 -3.38 -14.44
C GLU A 62 3.97 -3.55 -14.31
N ILE A 63 3.43 -3.48 -13.08
CA ILE A 63 2.03 -3.85 -12.82
C ILE A 63 1.10 -2.65 -12.61
N LEU A 64 1.62 -1.50 -12.19
CA LEU A 64 0.81 -0.29 -11.94
C LEU A 64 0.96 0.75 -13.04
N GLY A 65 1.91 0.56 -13.95
CA GLY A 65 2.10 1.43 -15.09
C GLY A 65 3.38 2.26 -15.01
N GLU A 66 3.88 2.64 -16.18
CA GLU A 66 5.12 3.42 -16.27
C GLU A 66 4.98 4.83 -15.73
N ASP A 67 3.74 5.35 -15.68
CA ASP A 67 3.45 6.68 -15.15
C ASP A 67 3.27 6.70 -13.64
N PHE A 68 3.35 5.54 -12.98
CA PHE A 68 3.19 5.46 -11.54
C PHE A 68 4.34 6.20 -10.83
N TYR A 69 4.00 7.12 -9.92
CA TYR A 69 4.98 7.88 -9.16
C TYR A 69 5.63 6.96 -8.13
N LEU A 70 6.94 6.76 -8.21
CA LEU A 70 7.63 5.67 -7.51
C LEU A 70 8.31 6.06 -6.20
N CYS A 71 8.33 7.34 -5.83
CA CYS A 71 9.11 7.78 -4.66
C CYS A 71 8.63 7.16 -3.35
N GLY A 72 7.36 6.73 -3.27
CA GLY A 72 6.83 6.05 -2.09
C GLY A 72 7.47 4.70 -1.81
N ALA A 73 8.11 4.08 -2.79
CA ALA A 73 8.73 2.77 -2.63
C ALA A 73 9.91 2.79 -1.65
N ARG A 74 10.51 3.96 -1.38
CA ARG A 74 11.69 4.06 -0.52
C ARG A 74 11.41 3.72 0.94
N ASN A 75 10.20 3.95 1.41
CA ASN A 75 9.83 3.72 2.82
C ASN A 75 8.40 3.21 2.91
N LEU A 76 8.10 2.20 2.11
CA LEU A 76 6.75 1.64 2.03
C LEU A 76 6.51 0.73 3.23
N LYS A 77 5.35 0.92 3.88
CA LYS A 77 4.95 0.20 5.08
C LYS A 77 3.62 -0.51 4.86
N ILE A 78 3.35 -1.48 5.72
CA ILE A 78 2.08 -2.20 5.73
C ILE A 78 1.37 -1.93 7.03
N GLU A 79 0.08 -1.58 6.94
CA GLU A 79 -0.83 -1.59 8.07
C GLU A 79 -1.81 -2.75 7.87
N TRP A 80 -2.00 -3.57 8.91
CA TRP A 80 -2.91 -4.70 8.86
C TRP A 80 -4.26 -4.29 9.46
N LEU A 81 -5.33 -4.41 8.67
CA LEU A 81 -6.68 -4.00 9.09
C LEU A 81 -7.63 -5.18 9.05
N LYS A 82 -8.59 -5.21 9.98
CA LYS A 82 -9.67 -6.20 9.92
C LYS A 82 -10.47 -6.03 8.64
N PRO A 83 -10.89 -7.14 7.97
CA PRO A 83 -11.75 -7.04 6.79
C PRO A 83 -13.01 -6.23 7.10
N GLY A 84 -13.40 -5.39 6.15
CA GLY A 84 -14.56 -4.52 6.32
C GLY A 84 -14.26 -3.21 7.02
N THR A 85 -13.05 -3.00 7.54
CA THR A 85 -12.67 -1.71 8.14
C THR A 85 -12.71 -0.62 7.08
N GLN A 86 -13.43 0.44 7.36
CA GLN A 86 -13.47 1.61 6.48
C GLN A 86 -12.33 2.55 6.88
N PHE A 87 -11.56 2.99 5.88
CA PHE A 87 -10.38 3.80 6.12
C PHE A 87 -10.13 4.72 4.94
N TYR A 88 -9.20 5.64 5.10
CA TYR A 88 -8.66 6.43 3.98
C TYR A 88 -7.18 6.66 4.22
N ILE A 89 -6.46 6.97 3.16
CA ILE A 89 -5.06 7.35 3.27
C ILE A 89 -5.01 8.87 3.27
N ASP A 90 -4.66 9.44 4.43
CA ASP A 90 -4.42 10.87 4.54
C ASP A 90 -2.99 11.17 4.10
N GLU A 91 -2.76 12.36 3.56
CA GLU A 91 -1.41 12.72 3.17
C GLU A 91 -1.13 14.20 3.46
N TYR A 92 0.09 14.48 3.81
CA TYR A 92 0.60 15.83 3.95
C TYR A 92 1.96 15.90 3.26
N ASP A 93 2.02 16.64 2.16
CA ASP A 93 3.24 16.78 1.36
C ASP A 93 3.83 15.41 0.98
N GLY A 94 2.94 14.46 0.64
CA GLY A 94 3.28 13.10 0.29
C GLY A 94 3.47 12.13 1.44
N TYR A 95 3.54 12.63 2.68
CA TYR A 95 3.63 11.79 3.88
C TYR A 95 2.27 11.15 4.15
N GLU A 96 2.18 9.84 4.00
CA GLU A 96 0.91 9.12 4.11
C GLU A 96 0.70 8.54 5.49
N SER A 97 -0.56 8.47 5.90
CA SER A 97 -0.99 7.79 7.12
C SER A 97 -2.35 7.14 6.90
N VAL A 98 -2.61 6.03 7.60
CA VAL A 98 -3.88 5.32 7.53
C VAL A 98 -4.81 5.89 8.59
N ASN A 99 -6.01 6.32 8.18
CA ASN A 99 -6.99 6.95 9.07
C ASN A 99 -8.36 6.31 8.90
N TYR A 100 -9.24 6.47 9.89
CA TYR A 100 -10.51 5.76 9.97
C TYR A 100 -11.72 6.68 9.96
N SER A 101 -11.65 7.76 9.18
CA SER A 101 -12.76 8.69 9.04
C SER A 101 -13.73 8.23 7.95
N PRO A 102 -15.02 8.60 8.02
CA PRO A 102 -16.00 8.19 7.01
C PRO A 102 -15.94 8.97 5.70
N THR A 103 -14.97 9.85 5.47
CA THR A 103 -14.86 10.66 4.26
C THR A 103 -13.91 10.00 3.27
N ASP A 104 -14.34 9.82 2.00
CA ASP A 104 -13.53 9.25 0.92
C ASP A 104 -12.91 7.90 1.28
N ILE A 105 -13.75 6.98 1.74
CA ILE A 105 -13.32 5.75 2.37
C ILE A 105 -12.99 4.65 1.39
N LEU A 106 -11.98 3.87 1.79
CA LEU A 106 -11.66 2.56 1.24
C LEU A 106 -12.18 1.50 2.21
N THR A 107 -12.30 0.27 1.73
CA THR A 107 -12.71 -0.85 2.57
C THR A 107 -11.63 -1.94 2.53
N ALA A 108 -11.14 -2.27 3.69
CA ALA A 108 -10.15 -3.33 3.82
C ALA A 108 -10.72 -4.71 3.49
#